data_7db473ac124522ace212e754bdc16bc9
#
_entry.id   7db473ac124522ace212e754bdc16bc9
#
_cell.length_a   1.000
_cell.length_b   1.000
_cell.length_c   1.000
_cell.angle_alpha   90.00
_cell.angle_beta   90.00
_cell.angle_gamma   90.00
#
_symmetry.space_group_name_H-M   'P 1'
#
loop_
_entity.id
_entity.type
_entity.pdbx_description
1 polymer ?
#
loop_
_entity_poly.entity_id
_entity_poly.type
_entity_poly.pdbx_seq_one_letter_code
_entity_poly.pdbx_strand_id
1 'polypeptide(L)'
;MKHIIGLWVLWGVGLAVDARAGELQPLVDRAVQSTLERFQAQGLKADQLAITLVDLRAAQRPQQASHRGEVPIYPASVIKLFYLAAVHRWLEDGKLTDTPELRRAMRDMIVDSSNDATHYLIDLMTGTTSGPELPEWEIKTWFEKRAVVTRYFAGLGYVGVNASKKPWGDGPYGRESQAIRTYEPKRNMLTTEATARLWVEIVTGRCVTSKRSAEMRALLARDPAAKMDDLDDQAKFTGTELPAGAKLWSKAGWTSQTRHESAYVELPDGRKYVLVVFTTDHASERAILRNVAAVVAAGLAKVRE
;
A
#
# COMPACT_ATOMS: atom_id res chain seq x y z
N MET A 1 -51.76 -2.33 35.57
CA MET A 1 -50.86 -3.17 34.74
C MET A 1 -51.18 -2.90 33.27
N LYS A 2 -50.40 -2.09 32.61
CA LYS A 2 -50.54 -1.78 31.16
C LYS A 2 -49.30 -2.34 30.46
N HIS A 3 -49.50 -3.36 29.63
CA HIS A 3 -48.46 -3.95 28.79
C HIS A 3 -48.25 -3.07 27.55
N ILE A 4 -47.02 -2.56 27.39
CA ILE A 4 -46.57 -1.87 26.18
C ILE A 4 -45.88 -2.92 25.34
N ILE A 5 -46.51 -3.28 24.20
CA ILE A 5 -45.92 -4.14 23.17
C ILE A 5 -45.08 -3.24 22.29
N GLY A 6 -43.76 -3.38 22.39
CA GLY A 6 -42.81 -2.70 21.52
C GLY A 6 -42.75 -3.37 20.14
N LEU A 7 -43.15 -2.62 19.12
CA LEU A 7 -43.07 -3.02 17.70
C LEU A 7 -41.60 -2.86 17.23
N TRP A 8 -40.88 -3.97 17.03
CA TRP A 8 -39.57 -3.97 16.39
C TRP A 8 -39.75 -3.88 14.88
N VAL A 9 -39.46 -2.69 14.32
CA VAL A 9 -39.32 -2.54 12.86
C VAL A 9 -37.97 -3.03 12.43
N LEU A 10 -37.94 -4.23 11.85
CA LEU A 10 -36.78 -4.76 11.14
C LEU A 10 -36.58 -3.94 9.85
N TRP A 11 -35.60 -3.03 9.86
CA TRP A 11 -35.09 -2.43 8.64
C TRP A 11 -34.26 -3.48 7.91
N GLY A 12 -34.86 -4.11 6.92
CA GLY A 12 -34.15 -4.92 5.94
C GLY A 12 -33.22 -4.00 5.15
N VAL A 13 -31.91 -4.00 5.47
CA VAL A 13 -30.88 -3.42 4.60
C VAL A 13 -30.80 -4.35 3.38
N GLY A 14 -31.60 -4.06 2.37
CA GLY A 14 -31.41 -4.63 1.05
C GLY A 14 -30.04 -4.22 0.54
N LEU A 15 -29.12 -5.16 0.44
CA LEU A 15 -27.87 -5.00 -0.32
C LEU A 15 -28.25 -4.76 -1.78
N ALA A 16 -28.42 -3.49 -2.15
CA ALA A 16 -28.40 -3.12 -3.56
C ALA A 16 -26.98 -3.44 -4.06
N VAL A 17 -26.81 -4.53 -4.76
CA VAL A 17 -25.60 -4.82 -5.53
C VAL A 17 -25.50 -3.69 -6.55
N ASP A 18 -24.55 -2.80 -6.33
CA ASP A 18 -24.33 -1.66 -7.22
C ASP A 18 -23.89 -2.20 -8.58
N ALA A 19 -24.67 -1.92 -9.63
CA ALA A 19 -24.40 -2.39 -10.99
C ALA A 19 -22.97 -2.06 -11.47
N ARG A 20 -22.36 -1.03 -10.90
CA ARG A 20 -20.99 -0.58 -11.22
C ARG A 20 -19.91 -1.52 -10.61
N ALA A 21 -20.16 -2.15 -9.48
CA ALA A 21 -19.24 -3.16 -8.94
C ALA A 21 -19.11 -4.36 -9.91
N GLY A 22 -20.17 -4.64 -10.69
CA GLY A 22 -20.17 -5.65 -11.73
C GLY A 22 -19.28 -5.35 -12.94
N GLU A 23 -18.84 -4.09 -13.14
CA GLU A 23 -18.01 -3.71 -14.30
C GLU A 23 -16.51 -3.69 -14.01
N LEU A 24 -16.09 -3.50 -12.75
CA LEU A 24 -14.66 -3.46 -12.38
C LEU A 24 -14.03 -4.85 -12.31
N GLN A 25 -14.74 -5.86 -11.81
CA GLN A 25 -14.18 -7.20 -11.73
C GLN A 25 -13.81 -7.77 -13.10
N PRO A 26 -14.65 -7.68 -14.16
CA PRO A 26 -14.25 -8.06 -15.51
C PRO A 26 -13.03 -7.29 -16.05
N LEU A 27 -12.81 -6.04 -15.60
CA LEU A 27 -11.62 -5.29 -15.98
C LEU A 27 -10.36 -5.85 -15.30
N VAL A 28 -10.42 -6.15 -14.00
CA VAL A 28 -9.33 -6.79 -13.28
C VAL A 28 -9.03 -8.18 -13.87
N ASP A 29 -10.05 -8.97 -14.16
CA ASP A 29 -9.90 -10.29 -14.76
C ASP A 29 -9.22 -10.22 -16.13
N ARG A 30 -9.59 -9.24 -16.98
CA ARG A 30 -8.90 -9.00 -18.27
C ARG A 30 -7.45 -8.57 -18.06
N ALA A 31 -7.17 -7.73 -17.08
CA ALA A 31 -5.80 -7.32 -16.77
C ALA A 31 -4.95 -8.51 -16.34
N VAL A 32 -5.48 -9.40 -15.51
CA VAL A 32 -4.83 -10.66 -15.11
C VAL A 32 -4.60 -11.55 -16.33
N GLN A 33 -5.65 -11.87 -17.08
CA GLN A 33 -5.58 -12.78 -18.23
C GLN A 33 -4.60 -12.27 -19.28
N SER A 34 -4.72 -11.02 -19.71
CA SER A 34 -3.81 -10.40 -20.68
C SER A 34 -2.35 -10.42 -20.20
N THR A 35 -2.13 -10.25 -18.89
CA THR A 35 -0.78 -10.28 -18.33
C THR A 35 -0.22 -11.70 -18.30
N LEU A 36 -1.01 -12.69 -17.90
CA LEU A 36 -0.61 -14.10 -17.90
C LEU A 36 -0.29 -14.60 -19.32
N GLU A 37 -1.12 -14.26 -20.29
CA GLU A 37 -0.90 -14.63 -21.71
C GLU A 37 0.39 -14.00 -22.24
N ARG A 38 0.58 -12.69 -22.01
CA ARG A 38 1.75 -11.95 -22.48
C ARG A 38 3.07 -12.46 -21.89
N PHE A 39 3.06 -12.88 -20.63
CA PHE A 39 4.26 -13.34 -19.91
C PHE A 39 4.29 -14.85 -19.68
N GLN A 40 3.52 -15.60 -20.47
CA GLN A 40 3.50 -17.07 -20.41
C GLN A 40 4.89 -17.68 -20.68
N ALA A 41 5.64 -17.14 -21.65
CA ALA A 41 6.98 -17.61 -21.98
C ALA A 41 7.99 -17.38 -20.83
N GLN A 42 7.76 -16.38 -19.97
CA GLN A 42 8.54 -16.10 -18.77
C GLN A 42 8.06 -16.93 -17.55
N GLY A 43 7.03 -17.75 -17.73
CA GLY A 43 6.52 -18.66 -16.70
C GLY A 43 5.68 -17.97 -15.62
N LEU A 44 5.14 -16.77 -15.89
CA LEU A 44 4.26 -16.07 -14.94
C LEU A 44 3.00 -16.89 -14.65
N LYS A 45 2.69 -17.08 -13.37
CA LYS A 45 1.50 -17.80 -12.88
C LYS A 45 0.54 -16.86 -12.17
N ALA A 46 -0.73 -17.24 -12.12
CA ALA A 46 -1.78 -16.45 -11.48
C ALA A 46 -1.54 -16.24 -9.97
N ASP A 47 -0.89 -17.19 -9.30
CA ASP A 47 -0.55 -17.11 -7.89
C ASP A 47 0.67 -16.20 -7.59
N GLN A 48 1.36 -15.73 -8.60
CA GLN A 48 2.46 -14.78 -8.50
C GLN A 48 2.03 -13.32 -8.75
N LEU A 49 0.74 -13.09 -9.02
CA LEU A 49 0.17 -11.76 -9.28
C LEU A 49 -0.98 -11.50 -8.31
N ALA A 50 -0.99 -10.32 -7.67
CA ALA A 50 -2.12 -9.81 -6.93
C ALA A 50 -2.41 -8.37 -7.35
N ILE A 51 -3.69 -8.06 -7.59
CA ILE A 51 -4.14 -6.77 -8.09
C ILE A 51 -5.33 -6.29 -7.26
N THR A 52 -5.36 -5.02 -6.90
CA THR A 52 -6.56 -4.33 -6.43
C THR A 52 -6.73 -3.02 -7.20
N LEU A 53 -7.90 -2.85 -7.79
CA LEU A 53 -8.33 -1.63 -8.46
C LEU A 53 -9.48 -1.00 -7.68
N VAL A 54 -9.37 0.31 -7.40
CA VAL A 54 -10.45 1.10 -6.80
C VAL A 54 -10.78 2.27 -7.71
N ASP A 55 -12.02 2.34 -8.18
CA ASP A 55 -12.55 3.48 -8.92
C ASP A 55 -13.04 4.56 -7.93
N LEU A 56 -12.54 5.78 -8.08
CA LEU A 56 -12.83 6.92 -7.24
C LEU A 56 -13.65 8.01 -7.96
N ARG A 57 -14.27 7.72 -9.10
CA ARG A 57 -15.18 8.67 -9.78
C ARG A 57 -16.29 9.14 -8.83
N ALA A 58 -16.82 8.25 -8.01
CA ALA A 58 -17.73 8.56 -6.91
C ALA A 58 -16.99 8.39 -5.57
N ALA A 59 -16.23 9.39 -5.12
CA ALA A 59 -15.36 9.29 -3.95
C ALA A 59 -16.07 8.92 -2.63
N GLN A 60 -17.41 9.18 -2.53
CA GLN A 60 -18.24 8.77 -1.40
C GLN A 60 -18.65 7.29 -1.44
N ARG A 61 -18.56 6.65 -2.60
CA ARG A 61 -18.90 5.23 -2.83
C ARG A 61 -17.85 4.61 -3.76
N PRO A 62 -16.60 4.46 -3.30
CA PRO A 62 -15.56 3.85 -4.12
C PRO A 62 -15.95 2.42 -4.48
N GLN A 63 -15.75 2.04 -5.74
CA GLN A 63 -15.95 0.69 -6.22
C GLN A 63 -14.60 -0.02 -6.24
N GLN A 64 -14.56 -1.26 -5.78
CA GLN A 64 -13.33 -2.05 -5.70
C GLN A 64 -13.51 -3.41 -6.38
N ALA A 65 -12.47 -3.84 -7.07
CA ALA A 65 -12.32 -5.21 -7.56
C ALA A 65 -10.89 -5.70 -7.34
N SER A 66 -10.69 -6.99 -7.16
CA SER A 66 -9.38 -7.54 -6.90
C SER A 66 -9.18 -8.95 -7.47
N HIS A 67 -7.91 -9.27 -7.70
CA HIS A 67 -7.41 -10.62 -7.91
C HIS A 67 -6.42 -10.92 -6.79
N ARG A 68 -6.71 -11.92 -5.96
CA ARG A 68 -5.90 -12.29 -4.78
C ARG A 68 -5.65 -11.11 -3.82
N GLY A 69 -6.62 -10.18 -3.74
CA GLY A 69 -6.49 -8.93 -3.00
C GLY A 69 -6.24 -9.08 -1.51
N GLU A 70 -6.73 -10.16 -0.90
CA GLU A 70 -6.60 -10.46 0.54
C GLU A 70 -5.37 -11.29 0.90
N VAL A 71 -4.58 -11.74 -0.09
CA VAL A 71 -3.39 -12.57 0.16
C VAL A 71 -2.25 -11.72 0.70
N PRO A 72 -1.73 -12.01 1.90
CA PRO A 72 -0.57 -11.29 2.44
C PRO A 72 0.70 -11.62 1.65
N ILE A 73 1.35 -10.60 1.10
CA ILE A 73 2.57 -10.70 0.31
C ILE A 73 3.64 -9.83 0.96
N TYR A 74 4.91 -10.23 0.86
CA TYR A 74 6.04 -9.39 1.27
C TYR A 74 6.09 -8.13 0.38
N PRO A 75 5.91 -6.91 0.93
CA PRO A 75 5.62 -5.73 0.11
C PRO A 75 6.86 -4.96 -0.34
N ALA A 76 8.07 -5.41 -0.01
CA ALA A 76 9.27 -4.60 -0.16
C ALA A 76 9.05 -3.16 0.38
N SER A 77 9.44 -2.12 -0.36
CA SER A 77 9.30 -0.72 0.09
C SER A 77 7.88 -0.15 0.04
N VAL A 78 6.88 -0.86 -0.44
CA VAL A 78 5.47 -0.40 -0.34
C VAL A 78 5.04 -0.28 1.13
N ILE A 79 5.64 -1.04 2.05
CA ILE A 79 5.40 -0.92 3.50
C ILE A 79 5.64 0.50 4.04
N LYS A 80 6.50 1.29 3.39
CA LYS A 80 6.83 2.66 3.80
C LYS A 80 5.62 3.61 3.74
N LEU A 81 4.61 3.29 2.93
CA LEU A 81 3.33 3.99 2.93
C LEU A 81 2.62 3.88 4.29
N PHE A 82 2.66 2.69 4.90
CA PHE A 82 2.10 2.44 6.22
C PHE A 82 2.90 3.12 7.33
N TYR A 83 4.23 3.10 7.24
CA TYR A 83 5.07 3.85 8.17
C TYR A 83 4.84 5.35 8.06
N LEU A 84 4.66 5.90 6.85
CA LEU A 84 4.32 7.30 6.66
C LEU A 84 3.02 7.67 7.39
N ALA A 85 1.96 6.90 7.19
CA ALA A 85 0.67 7.14 7.85
C ALA A 85 0.79 7.04 9.39
N ALA A 86 1.57 6.08 9.90
CA ALA A 86 1.84 5.95 11.33
C ALA A 86 2.62 7.15 11.89
N VAL A 87 3.67 7.64 11.22
CA VAL A 87 4.41 8.84 11.63
C VAL A 87 3.46 10.04 11.73
N HIS A 88 2.60 10.26 10.71
CA HIS A 88 1.63 11.34 10.73
C HIS A 88 0.61 11.20 11.86
N ARG A 89 0.22 9.96 12.21
CA ARG A 89 -0.64 9.72 13.37
C ARG A 89 0.07 10.05 14.69
N TRP A 90 1.32 9.63 14.87
CA TRP A 90 2.12 9.94 16.06
C TRP A 90 2.40 11.43 16.20
N LEU A 91 2.61 12.14 15.09
CA LEU A 91 2.72 13.61 15.09
C LEU A 91 1.41 14.28 15.53
N GLU A 92 0.27 13.81 15.03
CA GLU A 92 -1.05 14.37 15.39
C GLU A 92 -1.40 14.11 16.85
N ASP A 93 -1.00 12.94 17.40
CA ASP A 93 -1.17 12.58 18.80
C ASP A 93 -0.17 13.28 19.76
N GLY A 94 0.80 14.04 19.23
CA GLY A 94 1.87 14.62 20.03
C GLY A 94 2.88 13.61 20.59
N LYS A 95 2.90 12.39 20.06
CA LYS A 95 3.85 11.32 20.44
C LYS A 95 5.23 11.50 19.79
N LEU A 96 5.29 12.22 18.69
CA LEU A 96 6.52 12.65 18.02
C LEU A 96 6.56 14.16 17.94
N THR A 97 7.75 14.73 18.10
CA THR A 97 8.00 16.15 17.88
C THR A 97 8.30 16.39 16.40
N ASP A 98 7.65 17.39 15.82
CA ASP A 98 7.87 17.79 14.43
C ASP A 98 9.21 18.57 14.33
N THR A 99 10.24 17.89 13.82
CA THR A 99 11.59 18.48 13.64
C THR A 99 12.00 18.47 12.17
N PRO A 100 12.96 19.32 11.77
CA PRO A 100 13.51 19.28 10.42
C PRO A 100 14.05 17.90 10.03
N GLU A 101 14.70 17.18 10.96
CA GLU A 101 15.24 15.83 10.74
C GLU A 101 14.14 14.82 10.51
N LEU A 102 13.04 14.89 11.28
CA LEU A 102 11.87 13.99 11.09
C LEU A 102 11.25 14.23 9.71
N ARG A 103 11.07 15.50 9.31
CA ARG A 103 10.54 15.86 7.99
C ARG A 103 11.44 15.39 6.86
N ARG A 104 12.77 15.58 6.99
CA ARG A 104 13.75 15.05 6.04
C ARG A 104 13.68 13.54 5.95
N ALA A 105 13.62 12.83 7.08
CA ALA A 105 13.53 11.37 7.08
C ALA A 105 12.24 10.87 6.42
N MET A 106 11.08 11.53 6.65
CA MET A 106 9.84 11.18 5.94
C MET A 106 9.98 11.37 4.43
N ARG A 107 10.61 12.48 3.99
CA ARG A 107 10.87 12.74 2.58
C ARG A 107 11.77 11.65 1.99
N ASP A 108 12.92 11.39 2.58
CA ASP A 108 13.91 10.43 2.08
C ASP A 108 13.34 8.99 2.08
N MET A 109 12.53 8.62 3.09
CA MET A 109 11.81 7.34 3.11
C MET A 109 10.86 7.18 1.92
N ILE A 110 10.17 8.23 1.50
CA ILE A 110 9.11 8.15 0.48
C ILE A 110 9.65 8.49 -0.90
N VAL A 111 10.38 9.60 -1.05
CA VAL A 111 10.86 10.06 -2.37
C VAL A 111 12.01 9.18 -2.85
N ASP A 112 13.02 9.00 -2.02
CA ASP A 112 14.24 8.25 -2.38
C ASP A 112 14.16 6.77 -1.97
N SER A 113 13.08 6.39 -1.29
CA SER A 113 12.87 5.04 -0.75
C SER A 113 14.01 4.58 0.19
N SER A 114 14.65 5.51 0.92
CA SER A 114 15.76 5.25 1.82
C SER A 114 15.39 4.26 2.93
N ASN A 115 16.20 3.21 3.10
CA ASN A 115 16.06 2.27 4.20
C ASN A 115 16.55 2.87 5.52
N ASP A 116 17.63 3.65 5.50
CA ASP A 116 18.19 4.28 6.70
C ASP A 116 17.19 5.29 7.30
N ALA A 117 16.58 6.13 6.46
CA ALA A 117 15.51 7.02 6.89
C ALA A 117 14.32 6.24 7.48
N THR A 118 13.98 5.09 6.88
CA THR A 118 12.92 4.21 7.40
C THR A 118 13.30 3.63 8.77
N HIS A 119 14.56 3.19 8.96
CA HIS A 119 15.05 2.68 10.25
C HIS A 119 14.94 3.74 11.34
N TYR A 120 15.39 4.96 11.05
CA TYR A 120 15.29 6.09 11.97
C TYR A 120 13.83 6.35 12.40
N LEU A 121 12.90 6.42 11.44
CA LEU A 121 11.48 6.63 11.73
C LEU A 121 10.86 5.48 12.53
N ILE A 122 11.19 4.23 12.22
CA ILE A 122 10.72 3.07 12.98
C ILE A 122 11.23 3.15 14.43
N ASP A 123 12.51 3.47 14.63
CA ASP A 123 13.08 3.57 15.98
C ASP A 123 12.39 4.68 16.79
N LEU A 124 12.13 5.83 16.20
CA LEU A 124 11.39 6.91 16.86
C LEU A 124 9.95 6.51 17.22
N MET A 125 9.22 5.89 16.28
CA MET A 125 7.82 5.50 16.51
C MET A 125 7.68 4.41 17.58
N THR A 126 8.66 3.54 17.68
CA THR A 126 8.57 2.33 18.51
C THR A 126 9.34 2.43 19.84
N GLY A 127 10.23 3.43 19.97
CA GLY A 127 11.15 3.54 21.10
C GLY A 127 12.10 2.33 21.19
N THR A 128 12.47 1.74 20.04
CA THR A 128 13.39 0.61 19.96
C THR A 128 14.53 0.91 19.01
N THR A 129 15.69 0.29 19.25
CA THR A 129 16.86 0.41 18.38
C THR A 129 17.41 -0.97 18.01
N SER A 130 18.17 -1.04 16.91
CA SER A 130 18.99 -2.21 16.61
C SER A 130 20.13 -2.33 17.63
N GLY A 131 20.73 -3.51 17.74
CA GLY A 131 21.83 -3.79 18.69
C GLY A 131 22.08 -5.28 18.85
N PRO A 132 22.93 -5.71 19.79
CA PRO A 132 23.18 -7.12 20.09
C PRO A 132 21.90 -7.90 20.39
N GLU A 133 21.95 -9.23 20.28
CA GLU A 133 20.87 -10.09 20.71
C GLU A 133 20.54 -9.85 22.19
N LEU A 134 19.27 -10.03 22.54
CA LEU A 134 18.74 -9.82 23.88
C LEU A 134 18.43 -11.16 24.55
N PRO A 135 18.47 -11.22 25.87
CA PRO A 135 17.87 -12.33 26.62
C PRO A 135 16.42 -12.56 26.22
N GLU A 136 15.93 -13.79 26.34
CA GLU A 136 14.59 -14.20 25.88
C GLU A 136 13.46 -13.31 26.46
N TRP A 137 13.54 -12.94 27.73
CA TRP A 137 12.55 -12.07 28.36
C TRP A 137 12.60 -10.61 27.86
N GLU A 138 13.76 -10.13 27.44
CA GLU A 138 13.92 -8.77 26.90
C GLU A 138 13.48 -8.69 25.44
N ILE A 139 13.80 -9.69 24.61
CA ILE A 139 13.43 -9.67 23.18
C ILE A 139 11.92 -9.64 23.00
N LYS A 140 11.15 -10.28 23.88
CA LYS A 140 9.70 -10.21 23.88
C LYS A 140 9.20 -8.78 24.07
N THR A 141 9.65 -8.09 25.10
CA THR A 141 9.28 -6.71 25.41
C THR A 141 9.72 -5.76 24.28
N TRP A 142 10.92 -5.97 23.74
CA TRP A 142 11.41 -5.21 22.60
C TRP A 142 10.54 -5.41 21.37
N PHE A 143 10.15 -6.64 21.06
CA PHE A 143 9.31 -6.94 19.90
C PHE A 143 7.88 -6.43 20.05
N GLU A 144 7.33 -6.48 21.25
CA GLU A 144 6.02 -5.86 21.55
C GLU A 144 6.01 -4.36 21.23
N LYS A 145 7.08 -3.63 21.59
CA LYS A 145 7.23 -2.22 21.20
C LYS A 145 7.37 -2.09 19.69
N ARG A 146 8.22 -2.90 19.05
CA ARG A 146 8.46 -2.88 17.61
C ARG A 146 7.20 -3.13 16.79
N ALA A 147 6.28 -3.94 17.27
CA ALA A 147 5.03 -4.27 16.59
C ALA A 147 3.91 -3.22 16.76
N VAL A 148 4.19 -2.03 17.34
CA VAL A 148 3.15 -1.02 17.61
C VAL A 148 2.45 -0.53 16.35
N VAL A 149 3.16 -0.41 15.22
CA VAL A 149 2.56 0.01 13.94
C VAL A 149 1.60 -1.07 13.41
N THR A 150 1.97 -2.35 13.51
CA THR A 150 1.07 -3.47 13.17
C THR A 150 -0.21 -3.40 14.01
N ARG A 151 -0.09 -3.23 15.34
CA ARG A 151 -1.27 -3.13 16.22
C ARG A 151 -2.12 -1.91 15.93
N TYR A 152 -1.52 -0.79 15.58
CA TYR A 152 -2.25 0.42 15.18
C TYR A 152 -3.16 0.13 13.99
N PHE A 153 -2.65 -0.45 12.91
CA PHE A 153 -3.46 -0.78 11.74
C PHE A 153 -4.48 -1.89 12.02
N ALA A 154 -4.14 -2.90 12.82
CA ALA A 154 -5.10 -3.91 13.26
C ALA A 154 -6.26 -3.29 14.04
N GLY A 155 -5.98 -2.32 14.94
CA GLY A 155 -7.00 -1.56 15.68
C GLY A 155 -7.93 -0.71 14.78
N LEU A 156 -7.48 -0.35 13.59
CA LEU A 156 -8.29 0.30 12.55
C LEU A 156 -9.03 -0.69 11.63
N GLY A 157 -8.92 -2.00 11.91
CA GLY A 157 -9.56 -3.05 11.12
C GLY A 157 -8.87 -3.34 9.78
N TYR A 158 -7.56 -3.06 9.67
CA TYR A 158 -6.78 -3.53 8.54
C TYR A 158 -6.40 -5.00 8.71
N VAL A 159 -6.63 -5.80 7.69
CA VAL A 159 -6.32 -7.24 7.67
C VAL A 159 -5.08 -7.50 6.82
N GLY A 160 -4.26 -8.47 7.22
CA GLY A 160 -3.07 -8.89 6.46
C GLY A 160 -1.90 -7.89 6.49
N VAL A 161 -1.91 -6.94 7.45
CA VAL A 161 -0.83 -5.95 7.63
C VAL A 161 0.10 -6.39 8.74
N ASN A 162 1.38 -6.57 8.41
CA ASN A 162 2.48 -6.67 9.36
C ASN A 162 3.54 -5.63 9.03
N ALA A 163 3.70 -4.63 9.90
CA ALA A 163 4.65 -3.53 9.80
C ALA A 163 5.55 -3.51 11.04
N SER A 164 6.28 -4.60 11.28
CA SER A 164 7.09 -4.80 12.50
C SER A 164 8.58 -5.02 12.22
N LYS A 165 9.01 -4.96 10.96
CA LYS A 165 10.39 -5.25 10.58
C LYS A 165 10.99 -4.05 9.82
N LYS A 166 12.25 -3.73 10.11
CA LYS A 166 13.02 -2.79 9.29
C LYS A 166 13.27 -3.38 7.91
N PRO A 167 13.17 -2.59 6.81
CA PRO A 167 13.66 -3.03 5.50
C PRO A 167 15.19 -2.95 5.45
N TRP A 168 15.85 -4.06 5.13
CA TRP A 168 17.31 -4.16 5.07
C TRP A 168 17.79 -4.31 3.62
N GLY A 169 18.98 -3.78 3.34
CA GLY A 169 19.79 -4.14 2.17
C GLY A 169 20.61 -5.41 2.48
N ASP A 170 21.57 -5.29 3.42
CA ASP A 170 22.56 -6.33 3.75
C ASP A 170 22.39 -6.93 5.16
N GLY A 171 21.35 -6.64 5.85
CA GLY A 171 21.07 -7.19 7.18
C GLY A 171 19.86 -8.10 7.17
N PRO A 172 19.25 -8.39 8.31
CA PRO A 172 19.43 -7.81 9.65
C PRO A 172 20.52 -8.47 10.49
N TYR A 173 20.90 -7.76 11.58
CA TYR A 173 21.87 -8.23 12.58
C TYR A 173 21.27 -8.21 13.98
N GLY A 174 21.94 -8.94 14.92
CA GLY A 174 21.62 -8.94 16.34
C GLY A 174 20.15 -9.16 16.64
N ARG A 175 19.57 -8.29 17.50
CA ARG A 175 18.15 -8.41 17.94
C ARG A 175 17.14 -8.30 16.81
N GLU A 176 17.47 -7.65 15.71
CA GLU A 176 16.59 -7.61 14.53
C GLU A 176 16.52 -8.98 13.86
N SER A 177 17.67 -9.66 13.70
CA SER A 177 17.75 -11.03 13.20
C SER A 177 17.11 -12.01 14.19
N GLN A 178 17.37 -11.85 15.49
CA GLN A 178 16.75 -12.64 16.55
C GLN A 178 15.21 -12.55 16.49
N ALA A 179 14.66 -11.34 16.37
CA ALA A 179 13.21 -11.14 16.27
C ALA A 179 12.60 -11.78 15.02
N ILE A 180 13.34 -11.83 13.90
CA ILE A 180 12.90 -12.52 12.69
C ILE A 180 12.87 -14.03 12.90
N ARG A 181 13.84 -14.61 13.60
CA ARG A 181 13.85 -16.05 13.92
C ARG A 181 12.75 -16.43 14.90
N THR A 182 12.42 -15.54 15.84
CA THR A 182 11.55 -15.85 16.96
C THR A 182 10.07 -15.61 16.68
N TYR A 183 9.73 -14.54 15.95
CA TYR A 183 8.33 -14.07 15.84
C TYR A 183 7.82 -14.11 14.41
N GLU A 184 6.60 -14.66 14.25
CA GLU A 184 5.87 -14.63 12.98
C GLU A 184 5.05 -13.33 12.83
N PRO A 185 4.78 -12.90 11.60
CA PRO A 185 5.42 -13.36 10.37
C PRO A 185 6.88 -12.89 10.29
N LYS A 186 7.73 -13.67 9.63
CA LYS A 186 9.18 -13.39 9.54
C LYS A 186 9.51 -12.10 8.82
N ARG A 187 8.60 -11.59 7.99
CA ARG A 187 8.76 -10.39 7.15
C ARG A 187 7.60 -9.42 7.37
N ASN A 188 7.78 -8.17 6.92
CA ASN A 188 6.64 -7.30 6.68
C ASN A 188 5.70 -7.95 5.67
N MET A 189 4.38 -7.75 5.86
CA MET A 189 3.35 -8.31 4.97
C MET A 189 2.30 -7.23 4.70
N LEU A 190 1.82 -7.17 3.47
CA LEU A 190 0.66 -6.37 3.08
C LEU A 190 -0.23 -7.17 2.13
N THR A 191 -1.50 -6.84 2.13
CA THR A 191 -2.43 -7.21 1.07
C THR A 191 -2.59 -6.04 0.09
N THR A 192 -2.93 -6.31 -1.17
CA THR A 192 -3.22 -5.22 -2.12
C THR A 192 -4.48 -4.46 -1.73
N GLU A 193 -5.47 -5.11 -1.11
CA GLU A 193 -6.68 -4.46 -0.59
C GLU A 193 -6.40 -3.53 0.59
N ALA A 194 -5.61 -3.96 1.58
CA ALA A 194 -5.21 -3.09 2.68
C ALA A 194 -4.42 -1.86 2.18
N THR A 195 -3.56 -2.08 1.19
CA THR A 195 -2.78 -1.00 0.57
C THR A 195 -3.69 -0.04 -0.20
N ALA A 196 -4.64 -0.53 -0.99
CA ALA A 196 -5.60 0.27 -1.71
C ALA A 196 -6.51 1.08 -0.75
N ARG A 197 -6.98 0.46 0.34
CA ARG A 197 -7.74 1.15 1.39
C ARG A 197 -6.95 2.34 1.96
N LEU A 198 -5.68 2.17 2.29
CA LEU A 198 -4.85 3.26 2.81
C LEU A 198 -4.70 4.40 1.79
N TRP A 199 -4.50 4.07 0.51
CA TRP A 199 -4.50 5.07 -0.56
C TRP A 199 -5.81 5.85 -0.61
N VAL A 200 -6.96 5.18 -0.58
CA VAL A 200 -8.28 5.82 -0.57
C VAL A 200 -8.41 6.78 0.61
N GLU A 201 -8.00 6.38 1.81
CA GLU A 201 -8.01 7.22 3.00
C GLU A 201 -7.13 8.46 2.83
N ILE A 202 -5.92 8.31 2.27
CA ILE A 202 -5.00 9.43 2.01
C ILE A 202 -5.58 10.41 0.99
N VAL A 203 -6.04 9.92 -0.17
CA VAL A 203 -6.45 10.82 -1.27
C VAL A 203 -7.80 11.48 -1.04
N THR A 204 -8.63 10.90 -0.17
CA THR A 204 -9.91 11.48 0.25
C THR A 204 -9.80 12.35 1.51
N GLY A 205 -8.60 12.54 2.07
CA GLY A 205 -8.38 13.38 3.24
C GLY A 205 -8.81 12.77 4.58
N ARG A 206 -9.02 11.45 4.62
CA ARG A 206 -9.49 10.72 5.81
C ARG A 206 -8.40 10.00 6.59
N CYS A 207 -7.19 9.92 6.05
CA CYS A 207 -6.06 9.32 6.76
C CYS A 207 -5.51 10.31 7.79
N VAL A 208 -5.69 10.01 9.06
CA VAL A 208 -5.33 10.83 10.23
C VAL A 208 -6.16 12.13 10.32
N THR A 209 -5.82 13.13 9.51
CA THR A 209 -6.60 14.38 9.31
C THR A 209 -6.45 14.82 7.85
N SER A 210 -7.31 15.74 7.38
CA SER A 210 -7.22 16.29 6.02
C SER A 210 -5.88 16.98 5.77
N LYS A 211 -5.32 17.68 6.77
CA LYS A 211 -4.00 18.31 6.71
C LYS A 211 -2.91 17.25 6.55
N ARG A 212 -2.91 16.21 7.40
CA ARG A 212 -1.92 15.14 7.36
C ARG A 212 -2.00 14.34 6.06
N SER A 213 -3.20 14.08 5.58
CA SER A 213 -3.42 13.45 4.27
C SER A 213 -2.83 14.26 3.11
N ALA A 214 -2.97 15.60 3.14
CA ALA A 214 -2.36 16.49 2.15
C ALA A 214 -0.83 16.47 2.21
N GLU A 215 -0.24 16.49 3.41
CA GLU A 215 1.20 16.38 3.62
C GLU A 215 1.76 15.04 3.09
N MET A 216 1.08 13.92 3.38
CA MET A 216 1.45 12.60 2.83
C MET A 216 1.36 12.58 1.31
N ARG A 217 0.28 13.11 0.74
CA ARG A 217 0.09 13.15 -0.72
C ARG A 217 1.17 13.99 -1.40
N ALA A 218 1.64 15.07 -0.78
CA ALA A 218 2.73 15.89 -1.33
C ALA A 218 4.02 15.09 -1.47
N LEU A 219 4.37 14.23 -0.51
CA LEU A 219 5.57 13.38 -0.56
C LEU A 219 5.45 12.24 -1.59
N LEU A 220 4.24 11.78 -1.86
CA LEU A 220 3.95 10.66 -2.76
C LEU A 220 3.83 11.09 -4.23
N ALA A 221 3.80 12.39 -4.54
CA ALA A 221 3.67 12.89 -5.91
C ALA A 221 4.85 12.47 -6.79
N ARG A 222 4.55 12.07 -8.03
CA ARG A 222 5.52 11.69 -9.06
C ARG A 222 5.23 12.46 -10.33
N ASP A 223 6.28 12.72 -11.12
CA ASP A 223 6.14 13.26 -12.46
C ASP A 223 6.28 12.13 -13.49
N PRO A 224 5.17 11.63 -14.09
CA PRO A 224 5.25 10.58 -15.09
C PRO A 224 5.93 11.02 -16.38
N ALA A 225 6.01 12.34 -16.64
CA ALA A 225 6.65 12.92 -17.82
C ALA A 225 8.16 13.17 -17.63
N ALA A 226 8.69 13.04 -16.41
CA ALA A 226 10.10 13.25 -16.13
C ALA A 226 10.98 12.34 -17.00
N LYS A 227 11.97 12.94 -17.65
CA LYS A 227 13.01 12.19 -18.37
C LYS A 227 14.03 11.72 -17.34
N MET A 228 13.94 10.45 -16.97
CA MET A 228 14.87 9.83 -16.04
C MET A 228 15.52 8.63 -16.71
N ASP A 229 16.82 8.51 -16.57
CA ASP A 229 17.58 7.39 -17.12
C ASP A 229 17.46 6.13 -16.26
N ASP A 230 17.09 6.30 -14.97
CA ASP A 230 16.88 5.18 -14.05
C ASP A 230 15.55 4.48 -14.33
N LEU A 231 15.63 3.25 -14.81
CA LEU A 231 14.47 2.39 -15.08
C LEU A 231 13.77 1.91 -13.78
N ASP A 232 14.39 2.08 -12.64
CA ASP A 232 13.84 1.74 -11.32
C ASP A 232 13.33 2.98 -10.57
N ASP A 233 13.32 4.15 -11.22
CA ASP A 233 12.60 5.30 -10.70
C ASP A 233 11.12 5.00 -10.51
N GLN A 234 10.58 5.41 -9.37
CA GLN A 234 9.20 5.09 -8.97
C GLN A 234 8.14 5.63 -9.95
N ALA A 235 8.44 6.73 -10.67
CA ALA A 235 7.54 7.25 -11.71
C ALA A 235 7.48 6.36 -12.97
N LYS A 236 8.42 5.43 -13.15
CA LYS A 236 8.54 4.57 -14.34
C LYS A 236 7.84 3.22 -14.23
N PHE A 237 7.25 2.91 -13.10
CA PHE A 237 6.54 1.63 -12.92
C PHE A 237 5.23 1.61 -13.73
N THR A 238 4.22 2.32 -13.31
CA THR A 238 2.95 2.46 -14.05
C THR A 238 2.87 3.77 -14.83
N GLY A 239 3.65 4.79 -14.44
CA GLY A 239 3.58 6.14 -15.01
C GLY A 239 3.86 6.20 -16.51
N THR A 240 4.68 5.28 -17.05
CA THR A 240 4.96 5.20 -18.49
C THR A 240 3.75 4.87 -19.36
N GLU A 241 2.73 4.27 -18.77
CA GLU A 241 1.51 3.86 -19.48
C GLU A 241 0.36 4.88 -19.33
N LEU A 242 0.63 5.99 -18.65
CA LEU A 242 -0.37 7.03 -18.45
C LEU A 242 -0.41 8.02 -19.62
N PRO A 243 -1.59 8.52 -20.00
CA PRO A 243 -1.71 9.55 -21.04
C PRO A 243 -1.08 10.87 -20.56
N ALA A 244 -0.66 11.69 -21.55
CA ALA A 244 -0.13 13.02 -21.28
C ALA A 244 -1.11 13.85 -20.43
N GLY A 245 -0.61 14.55 -19.42
CA GLY A 245 -1.41 15.34 -18.49
C GLY A 245 -2.02 14.55 -17.31
N ALA A 246 -1.81 13.25 -17.23
CA ALA A 246 -2.15 12.47 -16.04
C ALA A 246 -1.28 12.88 -14.86
N LYS A 247 -1.86 12.80 -13.65
CA LYS A 247 -1.14 13.00 -12.38
C LYS A 247 -0.98 11.68 -11.68
N LEU A 248 0.18 11.48 -11.10
CA LEU A 248 0.58 10.23 -10.44
C LEU A 248 1.07 10.50 -9.00
N TRP A 249 0.61 9.68 -8.09
CA TRP A 249 1.16 9.52 -6.74
C TRP A 249 1.42 8.05 -6.54
N SER A 250 2.64 7.69 -6.10
CA SER A 250 2.96 6.28 -5.96
C SER A 250 3.96 5.98 -4.86
N LYS A 251 3.96 4.71 -4.43
CA LYS A 251 5.04 4.10 -3.67
C LYS A 251 5.30 2.72 -4.24
N ALA A 252 6.47 2.57 -4.84
CA ALA A 252 6.96 1.30 -5.36
C ALA A 252 7.79 0.54 -4.33
N GLY A 253 7.98 -0.75 -4.59
CA GLY A 253 8.86 -1.62 -3.81
C GLY A 253 9.38 -2.76 -4.65
N TRP A 254 10.68 -3.04 -4.58
CA TRP A 254 11.29 -4.15 -5.30
C TRP A 254 12.48 -4.75 -4.55
N THR A 255 12.79 -5.97 -4.91
CA THR A 255 14.00 -6.72 -4.53
C THR A 255 14.47 -7.53 -5.73
N SER A 256 15.40 -8.43 -5.54
CA SER A 256 15.77 -9.40 -6.58
C SER A 256 14.67 -10.43 -6.92
N GLN A 257 13.61 -10.53 -6.09
CA GLN A 257 12.55 -11.52 -6.27
C GLN A 257 11.17 -10.89 -6.54
N THR A 258 10.91 -9.68 -6.05
CA THR A 258 9.60 -9.05 -6.10
C THR A 258 9.65 -7.68 -6.73
N ARG A 259 8.59 -7.30 -7.43
CA ARG A 259 8.40 -5.94 -7.96
C ARG A 259 6.94 -5.54 -7.77
N HIS A 260 6.72 -4.44 -7.08
CA HIS A 260 5.40 -3.99 -6.67
C HIS A 260 5.22 -2.51 -6.94
N GLU A 261 3.98 -2.10 -7.18
CA GLU A 261 3.59 -0.71 -7.12
C GLU A 261 2.22 -0.54 -6.48
N SER A 262 2.07 0.56 -5.77
CA SER A 262 0.79 1.08 -5.34
C SER A 262 0.68 2.53 -5.79
N ALA A 263 -0.35 2.86 -6.54
CA ALA A 263 -0.50 4.16 -7.18
C ALA A 263 -1.93 4.71 -7.07
N TYR A 264 -2.03 6.03 -6.92
CA TYR A 264 -3.22 6.81 -7.20
C TYR A 264 -3.00 7.62 -8.45
N VAL A 265 -3.98 7.64 -9.34
CA VAL A 265 -3.91 8.30 -10.64
C VAL A 265 -5.12 9.20 -10.83
N GLU A 266 -4.87 10.41 -11.33
CA GLU A 266 -5.89 11.30 -11.89
C GLU A 266 -5.66 11.46 -13.40
N LEU A 267 -6.61 11.03 -14.20
CA LEU A 267 -6.55 11.16 -15.67
C LEU A 267 -7.02 12.55 -16.11
N PRO A 268 -6.60 13.03 -17.31
CA PRO A 268 -6.98 14.34 -17.81
C PRO A 268 -8.49 14.55 -17.99
N ASP A 269 -9.23 13.47 -18.20
CA ASP A 269 -10.69 13.48 -18.34
C ASP A 269 -11.45 13.45 -16.99
N GLY A 270 -10.73 13.60 -15.87
CA GLY A 270 -11.30 13.67 -14.53
C GLY A 270 -11.48 12.33 -13.83
N ARG A 271 -11.23 11.20 -14.49
CA ARG A 271 -11.27 9.88 -13.84
C ARG A 271 -10.14 9.74 -12.84
N LYS A 272 -10.45 9.09 -11.71
CA LYS A 272 -9.53 8.88 -10.59
C LYS A 272 -9.61 7.44 -10.14
N TYR A 273 -8.47 6.82 -9.91
CA TYR A 273 -8.42 5.45 -9.43
C TYR A 273 -7.18 5.16 -8.59
N VAL A 274 -7.27 4.14 -7.76
CA VAL A 274 -6.14 3.50 -7.09
C VAL A 274 -5.88 2.16 -7.76
N LEU A 275 -4.63 1.90 -8.10
CA LEU A 275 -4.17 0.62 -8.61
C LEU A 275 -3.01 0.12 -7.75
N VAL A 276 -3.16 -1.08 -7.19
CA VAL A 276 -2.11 -1.78 -6.45
C VAL A 276 -1.80 -3.09 -7.16
N VAL A 277 -0.53 -3.31 -7.49
CA VAL A 277 -0.07 -4.52 -8.18
C VAL A 277 1.14 -5.08 -7.45
N PHE A 278 1.04 -6.30 -6.97
CA PHE A 278 2.13 -7.05 -6.36
C PHE A 278 2.49 -8.25 -7.23
N THR A 279 3.80 -8.41 -7.53
CA THR A 279 4.31 -9.58 -8.26
C THR A 279 5.42 -10.26 -7.47
N THR A 280 5.46 -11.59 -7.50
CA THR A 280 6.51 -12.41 -6.87
C THR A 280 7.26 -13.21 -7.93
N ASP A 281 8.54 -13.48 -7.68
CA ASP A 281 9.44 -14.30 -8.52
C ASP A 281 9.71 -13.76 -9.94
N HIS A 282 9.25 -12.54 -10.26
CA HIS A 282 9.40 -11.90 -11.57
C HIS A 282 9.94 -10.46 -11.46
N ALA A 283 10.89 -10.20 -10.55
CA ALA A 283 11.40 -8.85 -10.30
C ALA A 283 12.06 -8.20 -11.52
N SER A 284 12.69 -8.98 -12.40
CA SER A 284 13.32 -8.50 -13.63
C SER A 284 12.33 -8.09 -14.72
N GLU A 285 11.10 -8.64 -14.66
CA GLU A 285 10.07 -8.40 -15.68
C GLU A 285 9.30 -7.11 -15.42
N ARG A 286 9.98 -5.96 -15.62
CA ARG A 286 9.40 -4.60 -15.40
C ARG A 286 8.09 -4.39 -16.15
N ALA A 287 7.93 -5.03 -17.30
CA ALA A 287 6.76 -4.88 -18.16
C ALA A 287 5.47 -5.50 -17.60
N ILE A 288 5.52 -6.35 -16.56
CA ILE A 288 4.32 -6.90 -15.94
C ILE A 288 3.46 -5.79 -15.35
N LEU A 289 4.03 -4.93 -14.50
CA LEU A 289 3.30 -3.82 -13.89
C LEU A 289 2.73 -2.86 -14.95
N ARG A 290 3.53 -2.56 -15.97
CA ARG A 290 3.12 -1.68 -17.09
C ARG A 290 1.97 -2.28 -17.87
N ASN A 291 1.98 -3.59 -18.16
CA ASN A 291 0.88 -4.25 -18.85
C ASN A 291 -0.44 -4.14 -18.07
N VAL A 292 -0.40 -4.41 -16.77
CA VAL A 292 -1.58 -4.25 -15.91
C VAL A 292 -2.09 -2.80 -15.96
N ALA A 293 -1.18 -1.81 -15.81
CA ALA A 293 -1.53 -0.39 -15.84
C ALA A 293 -2.17 0.03 -17.18
N ALA A 294 -1.59 -0.41 -18.31
CA ALA A 294 -2.11 -0.13 -19.65
C ALA A 294 -3.53 -0.68 -19.86
N VAL A 295 -3.75 -1.95 -19.47
CA VAL A 295 -5.08 -2.60 -19.60
C VAL A 295 -6.11 -1.89 -18.72
N VAL A 296 -5.74 -1.53 -17.48
CA VAL A 296 -6.63 -0.82 -16.55
C VAL A 296 -6.97 0.57 -17.08
N ALA A 297 -5.98 1.36 -17.48
CA ALA A 297 -6.19 2.71 -17.99
C ALA A 297 -7.09 2.72 -19.25
N ALA A 298 -6.84 1.81 -20.19
CA ALA A 298 -7.66 1.65 -21.39
C ALA A 298 -9.07 1.13 -21.09
N GLY A 299 -9.19 0.25 -20.10
CA GLY A 299 -10.47 -0.33 -19.71
C GLY A 299 -11.38 0.65 -18.99
N LEU A 300 -10.83 1.45 -18.07
CA LEU A 300 -11.58 2.50 -17.37
C LEU A 300 -12.16 3.53 -18.34
N ALA A 301 -11.54 3.74 -19.52
CA ALA A 301 -12.07 4.59 -20.58
C ALA A 301 -13.42 4.09 -21.14
N LYS A 302 -13.69 2.79 -21.04
CA LYS A 302 -14.87 2.12 -21.61
C LYS A 302 -15.97 1.87 -20.58
N VAL A 303 -15.66 1.93 -19.30
CA VAL A 303 -16.66 1.80 -18.21
C VAL A 303 -17.51 3.08 -18.21
N ARG A 304 -18.78 2.95 -18.59
CA ARG A 304 -19.74 4.07 -18.69
C ARG A 304 -20.11 4.62 -17.31
N GLU A 305 -20.47 5.90 -17.29
CA GLU A 305 -20.98 6.60 -16.09
C GLU A 305 -22.27 6.00 -15.53
#